data_12763891280c7641a7021981407b1d8e
#
_entry.id   12763891280c7641a7021981407b1d8e
#
_cell.length_a   1.000
_cell.length_b   1.000
_cell.length_c   1.000
_cell.angle_alpha   90.00
_cell.angle_beta   90.00
_cell.angle_gamma   90.00
#
_symmetry.space_group_name_H-M   'P 1'
#
loop_
_entity.id
_entity.type
_entity.pdbx_description
1 polymer ?
#
loop_
_entity_poly.entity_id
_entity_poly.type
_entity_poly.pdbx_seq_one_letter_code
_entity_poly.pdbx_strand_id
1 'polypeptide(L)'
;MALATPEVYADMLDKAKVGKFAYPAINCTSSQTIVAAIRGFAEAESDGIIQFSFGGAEFASGQPVKNMVAGAVALAEFTHSIAAHYNVNIALHTDHCPTEKLDGFMRPLVDISID
;
A
#
# COMPACT_ATOMS: atom_id res chain seq x y z
N MET A 1 -0.75 -15.71 0.99
CA MET A 1 -1.61 -14.81 1.73
C MET A 1 -1.72 -13.49 1.01
N ALA A 2 -2.87 -12.82 1.09
CA ALA A 2 -3.05 -11.51 0.46
C ALA A 2 -2.59 -10.39 1.42
N LEU A 3 -3.13 -9.20 1.24
CA LEU A 3 -2.80 -8.06 2.09
C LEU A 3 -3.29 -8.27 3.52
N ALA A 4 -2.66 -7.58 4.45
CA ALA A 4 -3.03 -7.64 5.86
C ALA A 4 -4.46 -7.14 6.07
N THR A 5 -5.24 -7.92 6.82
CA THR A 5 -6.55 -7.49 7.29
C THR A 5 -6.36 -6.47 8.42
N PRO A 6 -7.42 -5.75 8.83
CA PRO A 6 -7.29 -4.84 9.99
C PRO A 6 -6.74 -5.54 11.23
N GLU A 7 -7.14 -6.78 11.47
CA GLU A 7 -6.67 -7.56 12.62
C GLU A 7 -5.19 -7.90 12.50
N VAL A 8 -4.73 -8.30 11.32
CA VAL A 8 -3.33 -8.59 11.06
C VAL A 8 -2.49 -7.31 11.17
N TYR A 9 -3.00 -6.20 10.67
CA TYR A 9 -2.32 -4.92 10.77
C TYR A 9 -2.17 -4.49 12.23
N ALA A 10 -3.23 -4.62 13.03
CA ALA A 10 -3.17 -4.32 14.46
C ALA A 10 -2.11 -5.18 15.15
N ASP A 11 -2.03 -6.47 14.81
CA ASP A 11 -1.03 -7.37 15.36
C ASP A 11 0.39 -6.95 14.97
N MET A 12 0.59 -6.52 13.72
CA MET A 12 1.88 -5.96 13.28
C MET A 12 2.30 -4.78 14.15
N LEU A 13 1.37 -3.86 14.40
CA LEU A 13 1.65 -2.68 15.22
C LEU A 13 1.98 -3.05 16.66
N ASP A 14 1.26 -3.99 17.24
CA ASP A 14 1.53 -4.49 18.60
C ASP A 14 2.93 -5.11 18.70
N LYS A 15 3.30 -5.91 17.70
CA LYS A 15 4.63 -6.51 17.65
C LYS A 15 5.73 -5.46 17.55
N ALA A 16 5.51 -4.44 16.75
CA ALA A 16 6.46 -3.34 16.61
C ALA A 16 6.64 -2.59 17.92
N LYS A 17 5.55 -2.34 18.63
CA LYS A 17 5.58 -1.67 19.93
C LYS A 17 6.34 -2.47 20.96
N VAL A 18 6.05 -3.75 21.08
CA VAL A 18 6.72 -4.65 22.05
C VAL A 18 8.20 -4.82 21.70
N GLY A 19 8.51 -5.00 20.42
CA GLY A 19 9.87 -5.20 19.93
C GLY A 19 10.67 -3.91 19.78
N LYS A 20 10.02 -2.76 19.92
CA LYS A 20 10.63 -1.42 19.80
C LYS A 20 11.29 -1.22 18.44
N PHE A 21 10.53 -1.53 17.38
CA PHE A 21 10.98 -1.30 16.00
C PHE A 21 9.84 -0.67 15.20
N ALA A 22 10.16 -0.22 14.00
CA ALA A 22 9.19 0.33 13.06
C ALA A 22 9.23 -0.47 11.76
N TYR A 23 8.09 -0.55 11.08
CA TYR A 23 8.06 -1.14 9.73
C TYR A 23 8.43 -0.09 8.70
N PRO A 24 9.18 -0.47 7.66
CA PRO A 24 9.37 0.43 6.54
C PRO A 24 8.06 0.59 5.77
N ALA A 25 7.74 1.82 5.39
CA ALA A 25 6.61 2.15 4.53
C ALA A 25 7.21 2.69 3.23
N ILE A 26 7.18 1.88 2.19
CA ILE A 26 7.87 2.17 0.94
C ILE A 26 6.87 2.71 -0.08
N ASN A 27 7.09 3.94 -0.54
CA ASN A 27 6.29 4.53 -1.61
C ASN A 27 6.61 3.85 -2.92
N CYS A 28 5.58 3.34 -3.58
CA CYS A 28 5.71 2.65 -4.85
C CYS A 28 4.87 3.33 -5.91
N THR A 29 5.37 3.38 -7.13
CA THR A 29 4.71 4.05 -8.26
C THR A 29 4.55 3.14 -9.47
N SER A 30 4.97 1.88 -9.36
CA SER A 30 4.91 0.94 -10.48
C SER A 30 4.87 -0.49 -9.98
N SER A 31 4.50 -1.40 -10.87
CA SER A 31 4.54 -2.83 -10.56
C SER A 31 5.95 -3.29 -10.17
N GLN A 32 6.96 -2.77 -10.85
CA GLN A 32 8.35 -3.14 -10.58
C GLN A 32 8.79 -2.71 -9.18
N THR A 33 8.44 -1.50 -8.76
CA THR A 33 8.81 -1.02 -7.43
C THR A 33 8.06 -1.78 -6.34
N ILE A 34 6.81 -2.15 -6.57
CA ILE A 34 6.03 -2.96 -5.63
C ILE A 34 6.70 -4.33 -5.46
N VAL A 35 7.03 -5.00 -6.56
CA VAL A 35 7.67 -6.32 -6.51
C VAL A 35 9.02 -6.24 -5.79
N ALA A 36 9.81 -5.22 -6.10
CA ALA A 36 11.11 -5.03 -5.46
C ALA A 36 10.97 -4.84 -3.95
N ALA A 37 10.01 -4.02 -3.51
CA ALA A 37 9.79 -3.77 -2.09
C ALA A 37 9.34 -5.03 -1.35
N ILE A 38 8.35 -5.74 -1.90
CA ILE A 38 7.84 -6.97 -1.27
C ILE A 38 8.96 -8.03 -1.20
N ARG A 39 9.72 -8.16 -2.27
CA ARG A 39 10.85 -9.08 -2.29
C ARG A 39 11.87 -8.74 -1.21
N GLY A 40 12.15 -7.45 -1.03
CA GLY A 40 13.05 -7.00 0.02
C GLY A 40 12.53 -7.36 1.42
N PHE A 41 11.24 -7.18 1.67
CA PHE A 41 10.62 -7.57 2.94
C PHE A 41 10.75 -9.09 3.15
N ALA A 42 10.45 -9.87 2.11
CA ALA A 42 10.52 -11.33 2.20
C ALA A 42 11.95 -11.82 2.46
N GLU A 43 12.94 -11.25 1.78
CA GLU A 43 14.36 -11.62 1.98
C GLU A 43 14.85 -11.24 3.37
N ALA A 44 14.32 -10.16 3.94
CA ALA A 44 14.65 -9.74 5.29
C ALA A 44 13.84 -10.49 6.35
N GLU A 45 12.91 -11.34 5.92
CA GLU A 45 11.97 -12.05 6.81
C GLU A 45 11.20 -11.07 7.71
N SER A 46 10.78 -9.95 7.15
CA SER A 46 10.09 -8.88 7.86
C SER A 46 8.79 -8.53 7.15
N ASP A 47 7.76 -8.28 7.94
CA ASP A 47 6.56 -7.64 7.43
C ASP A 47 6.89 -6.22 7.00
N GLY A 48 6.05 -5.63 6.15
CA GLY A 48 6.30 -4.29 5.66
C GLY A 48 5.04 -3.60 5.15
N ILE A 49 5.20 -2.36 4.74
CA ILE A 49 4.10 -1.51 4.28
C ILE A 49 4.40 -1.02 2.88
N ILE A 50 3.46 -1.20 1.98
CA ILE A 50 3.48 -0.61 0.64
C ILE A 50 2.57 0.62 0.69
N GLN A 51 3.06 1.73 0.17
CA GLN A 51 2.41 3.02 0.35
C GLN A 51 2.28 3.75 -0.98
N PHE A 52 1.15 4.42 -1.17
CA PHE A 52 0.89 5.18 -2.39
C PHE A 52 0.51 6.61 -2.03
N SER A 53 1.26 7.58 -2.55
CA SER A 53 0.86 8.98 -2.49
C SER A 53 -0.16 9.28 -3.59
N PHE A 54 -0.91 10.37 -3.44
CA PHE A 54 -1.83 10.78 -4.49
C PHE A 54 -1.08 11.07 -5.81
N GLY A 55 0.11 11.67 -5.72
CA GLY A 55 0.93 11.95 -6.90
C GLY A 55 1.48 10.69 -7.55
N GLY A 56 1.94 9.74 -6.75
CA GLY A 56 2.41 8.45 -7.26
C GLY A 56 1.29 7.64 -7.90
N ALA A 57 0.11 7.69 -7.32
CA ALA A 57 -1.07 7.03 -7.87
C ALA A 57 -1.48 7.66 -9.22
N GLU A 58 -1.49 8.99 -9.28
CA GLU A 58 -1.78 9.69 -10.54
C GLU A 58 -0.76 9.33 -11.62
N PHE A 59 0.51 9.30 -11.26
CA PHE A 59 1.58 8.89 -12.16
C PHE A 59 1.35 7.47 -12.69
N ALA A 60 0.99 6.54 -11.81
CA ALA A 60 0.75 5.15 -12.19
C ALA A 60 -0.43 4.98 -13.14
N SER A 61 -1.40 5.89 -13.11
CA SER A 61 -2.55 5.83 -14.01
C SER A 61 -2.19 6.22 -15.45
N GLY A 62 -1.03 6.84 -15.68
CA GLY A 62 -0.56 7.27 -16.98
C GLY A 62 -1.07 8.64 -17.38
N GLN A 63 -0.32 9.30 -18.26
CA GLN A 63 -0.63 10.66 -18.69
C GLN A 63 -2.02 10.84 -19.33
N PRO A 64 -2.47 9.93 -20.21
CA PRO A 64 -3.79 10.11 -20.81
C PRO A 64 -4.95 10.01 -19.82
N VAL A 65 -4.82 9.18 -18.79
CA VAL A 65 -5.86 8.95 -17.77
C VAL A 65 -5.78 10.00 -16.66
N LYS A 66 -4.60 10.16 -16.09
CA LYS A 66 -4.27 11.15 -15.07
C LYS A 66 -5.30 11.18 -13.94
N ASN A 67 -5.56 10.00 -13.37
CA ASN A 67 -6.57 9.80 -12.33
C ASN A 67 -5.96 9.10 -11.12
N MET A 68 -5.84 9.83 -10.02
CA MET A 68 -5.18 9.31 -8.82
C MET A 68 -5.95 8.17 -8.16
N VAL A 69 -7.28 8.15 -8.24
CA VAL A 69 -8.07 7.04 -7.69
C VAL A 69 -7.86 5.78 -8.51
N ALA A 70 -7.95 5.90 -9.85
CA ALA A 70 -7.72 4.76 -10.73
C ALA A 70 -6.32 4.17 -10.54
N GLY A 71 -5.32 5.02 -10.43
CA GLY A 71 -3.95 4.59 -10.19
C GLY A 71 -3.78 3.88 -8.86
N ALA A 72 -4.36 4.42 -7.80
CA ALA A 72 -4.29 3.81 -6.47
C ALA A 72 -4.97 2.44 -6.45
N VAL A 73 -6.14 2.32 -7.06
CA VAL A 73 -6.87 1.05 -7.14
C VAL A 73 -6.07 0.02 -7.92
N ALA A 74 -5.52 0.40 -9.07
CA ALA A 74 -4.70 -0.49 -9.90
C ALA A 74 -3.48 -1.00 -9.13
N LEU A 75 -2.77 -0.10 -8.45
CA LEU A 75 -1.60 -0.47 -7.66
C LEU A 75 -1.97 -1.35 -6.46
N ALA A 76 -3.09 -1.05 -5.81
CA ALA A 76 -3.56 -1.84 -4.68
C ALA A 76 -3.95 -3.26 -5.11
N GLU A 77 -4.67 -3.39 -6.21
CA GLU A 77 -5.05 -4.70 -6.75
C GLU A 77 -3.83 -5.51 -7.17
N PHE A 78 -2.86 -4.86 -7.81
CA PHE A 78 -1.60 -5.50 -8.16
C PHE A 78 -0.89 -6.00 -6.91
N THR A 79 -0.77 -5.15 -5.89
CA THR A 79 -0.09 -5.52 -4.64
C THR A 79 -0.79 -6.70 -3.96
N HIS A 80 -2.13 -6.67 -3.93
CA HIS A 80 -2.92 -7.75 -3.35
C HIS A 80 -2.64 -9.08 -4.05
N SER A 81 -2.62 -9.06 -5.36
CA SER A 81 -2.38 -10.26 -6.18
C SER A 81 -0.97 -10.82 -5.95
N ILE A 82 0.03 -9.95 -5.92
CA ILE A 82 1.44 -10.38 -5.77
C ILE A 82 1.74 -10.78 -4.33
N ALA A 83 1.21 -10.08 -3.34
CA ALA A 83 1.46 -10.36 -1.93
C ALA A 83 1.03 -11.78 -1.55
N ALA A 84 0.03 -12.33 -2.23
CA ALA A 84 -0.44 -13.69 -1.99
C ALA A 84 0.64 -14.76 -2.21
N HIS A 85 1.68 -14.44 -2.97
CA HIS A 85 2.76 -15.37 -3.29
C HIS A 85 3.96 -15.26 -2.34
N TYR A 86 3.90 -14.38 -1.36
CA TYR A 86 4.99 -14.16 -0.42
C TYR A 86 4.56 -14.53 0.99
N ASN A 87 5.51 -14.88 1.83
CA ASN A 87 5.26 -15.38 3.17
C ASN A 87 5.53 -14.33 4.24
N VAL A 88 5.17 -13.08 3.96
CA VAL A 88 5.25 -11.98 4.91
C VAL A 88 3.93 -11.21 4.86
N ASN A 89 3.62 -10.50 5.93
CA ASN A 89 2.43 -9.65 5.96
C ASN A 89 2.74 -8.30 5.32
N ILE A 90 1.89 -7.90 4.38
CA ILE A 90 2.03 -6.63 3.67
C ILE A 90 0.80 -5.79 3.95
N ALA A 91 0.99 -4.63 4.57
CA ALA A 91 -0.09 -3.67 4.77
C ALA A 91 -0.03 -2.61 3.66
N LEU A 92 -1.18 -2.04 3.33
CA LEU A 92 -1.27 -0.93 2.39
C LEU A 92 -1.56 0.35 3.14
N HIS A 93 -0.86 1.41 2.77
CA HIS A 93 -1.10 2.76 3.27
C HIS A 93 -1.28 3.73 2.11
N THR A 94 -2.09 4.76 2.33
CA THR A 94 -1.94 6.00 1.58
C THR A 94 -0.88 6.83 2.30
N ASP A 95 -0.26 7.76 1.56
CA ASP A 95 0.68 8.71 2.13
C ASP A 95 -0.09 9.98 2.52
N HIS A 96 0.62 11.06 2.82
CA HIS A 96 0.00 12.34 3.17
C HIS A 96 -1.04 12.74 2.12
N CYS A 97 -2.21 13.16 2.56
CA CYS A 97 -3.24 13.68 1.68
C CYS A 97 -3.61 15.10 2.10
N PRO A 98 -3.35 16.11 1.26
CA PRO A 98 -3.74 17.46 1.59
C PRO A 98 -5.26 17.57 1.73
N THR A 99 -5.71 18.49 2.57
CA THR A 99 -7.14 18.67 2.84
C THR A 99 -7.94 18.87 1.56
N GLU A 100 -7.42 19.64 0.61
CA GLU A 100 -8.09 19.93 -0.66
C GLU A 100 -8.23 18.73 -1.59
N LYS A 101 -7.55 17.62 -1.30
CA LYS A 101 -7.64 16.39 -2.09
C LYS A 101 -8.43 15.28 -1.41
N LEU A 102 -8.94 15.51 -0.21
CA LEU A 102 -9.69 14.48 0.52
C LEU A 102 -10.89 13.97 -0.29
N ASP A 103 -11.68 14.89 -0.87
CA ASP A 103 -12.87 14.51 -1.61
C ASP A 103 -12.55 13.83 -2.95
N GLY A 104 -11.41 14.13 -3.55
CA GLY A 104 -11.01 13.57 -4.84
C GLY A 104 -10.16 12.31 -4.74
N PHE A 105 -9.60 12.02 -3.57
CA PHE A 105 -8.69 10.89 -3.40
C PHE A 105 -9.13 9.98 -2.25
N MET A 106 -9.09 10.48 -1.01
CA MET A 106 -9.33 9.62 0.16
C MET A 106 -10.76 9.10 0.24
N ARG A 107 -11.76 9.97 0.05
CA ARG A 107 -13.16 9.55 0.16
C ARG A 107 -13.52 8.49 -0.86
N PRO A 108 -13.19 8.66 -2.16
CA PRO A 108 -13.46 7.58 -3.13
C PRO A 108 -12.74 6.28 -2.79
N LEU A 109 -11.51 6.33 -2.28
CA LEU A 109 -10.78 5.12 -1.91
C LEU A 109 -11.43 4.41 -0.74
N VAL A 110 -11.89 5.17 0.28
CA VAL A 110 -12.61 4.58 1.41
C VAL A 110 -13.90 3.90 0.93
N ASP A 111 -14.65 4.57 0.07
CA ASP A 111 -15.89 4.01 -0.47
C ASP A 111 -15.64 2.69 -1.23
N ILE A 112 -14.59 2.64 -2.03
CA ILE A 112 -14.21 1.44 -2.76
C ILE A 112 -13.78 0.33 -1.81
N SER A 113 -13.05 0.67 -0.74
CA SER A 113 -12.51 -0.32 0.19
C SER A 113 -13.58 -0.97 1.07
N ILE A 114 -14.74 -0.35 1.20
CA ILE A 114 -15.86 -0.92 1.96
C ILE A 114 -16.45 -2.13 1.21
N ASP A 115 -16.44 -2.08 -0.11
CA ASP A 115 -16.94 -3.17 -0.95
C ASP A 115 -15.90 -4.29 -1.06
#